data_f50077de4afaad327ee8700df277dae8
#
_entry.id   f50077de4afaad327ee8700df277dae8
#
_cell.length_a   1.000
_cell.length_b   1.000
_cell.length_c   1.000
_cell.angle_alpha   90.00
_cell.angle_beta   90.00
_cell.angle_gamma   90.00
#
_symmetry.space_group_name_H-M   'P 1'
#
loop_
_entity.id
_entity.type
_entity.pdbx_description
1 polymer ?
#
loop_
_entity_poly.entity_id
_entity_poly.type
_entity_poly.pdbx_seq_one_letter_code
_entity_poly.pdbx_strand_id
1 'polypeptide(L)'
;MPYMNKPLCTINTGRTVEDSVPYLKDYPAVYILSDRNVEAYADRVAEALEPCGNLRGRFSIDANENAKNIDTVLEICRWLLNLEADRKALIFAIGGGITTDMAGFAASIYKRGIRFAYLPTTFLAQVDAAIGGKTGVNFLNYKNMLGVIRQPEFTFECPEVLSTLPYRDFISGAAELVKTFIIDNEGNNYSKAISVLSAIAGANDHKAAILEHLPELQELISAAASVKAGVVERDQFESGERRKLNLGHTFAHAIEWMAREKGDDISHGEAVSMGMIMAAGLSEKFYGNADAHLAATLRRDFAACRLPVECPYSISELVPAMKYDKKAEGEGVNFVLIHAVGDVRIEKLPVFFVSL
;
A
#
# COMPACT_ATOMS: atom_id res chain seq x y z
N MET A 1 11.96 -16.36 -30.28
CA MET A 1 10.93 -15.31 -30.18
C MET A 1 11.49 -14.27 -29.21
N PRO A 2 11.53 -12.98 -29.56
CA PRO A 2 12.09 -11.98 -28.66
C PRO A 2 11.19 -11.90 -27.42
N TYR A 3 11.77 -11.90 -26.24
CA TYR A 3 11.11 -11.48 -25.00
C TYR A 3 10.73 -10.00 -25.20
N MET A 4 9.52 -9.76 -25.69
CA MET A 4 8.93 -8.43 -25.62
C MET A 4 8.89 -8.09 -24.12
N ASN A 5 9.45 -6.95 -23.75
CA ASN A 5 9.52 -6.44 -22.39
C ASN A 5 8.12 -6.42 -21.77
N LYS A 6 7.74 -7.49 -21.05
CA LYS A 6 6.57 -7.46 -20.19
C LYS A 6 6.89 -6.44 -19.08
N PRO A 7 6.02 -5.45 -18.82
CA PRO A 7 6.24 -4.51 -17.72
C PRO A 7 6.44 -5.30 -16.43
N LEU A 8 7.33 -4.81 -15.57
CA LEU A 8 7.63 -5.45 -14.29
C LEU A 8 6.38 -5.54 -13.41
N CYS A 9 5.57 -4.47 -13.42
CA CYS A 9 4.28 -4.41 -12.74
C CYS A 9 3.16 -4.43 -13.79
N THR A 10 2.40 -5.52 -13.88
CA THR A 10 1.20 -5.60 -14.73
C THR A 10 -0.03 -5.23 -13.89
N ILE A 11 -0.69 -4.13 -14.25
CA ILE A 11 -1.89 -3.63 -13.57
C ILE A 11 -3.04 -3.69 -14.56
N ASN A 12 -4.13 -4.32 -14.16
CA ASN A 12 -5.38 -4.37 -14.89
C ASN A 12 -6.47 -3.72 -14.05
N THR A 13 -7.49 -3.19 -14.70
CA THR A 13 -8.59 -2.50 -14.02
C THR A 13 -9.93 -3.02 -14.50
N GLY A 14 -10.92 -2.97 -13.63
CA GLY A 14 -12.30 -3.30 -13.95
C GLY A 14 -13.29 -2.55 -13.05
N ARG A 15 -14.56 -2.60 -13.40
CA ARG A 15 -15.62 -1.96 -12.62
C ARG A 15 -16.12 -2.86 -11.50
N THR A 16 -16.15 -4.17 -11.75
CA THR A 16 -16.61 -5.19 -10.80
C THR A 16 -15.53 -6.24 -10.57
N VAL A 17 -15.64 -7.00 -9.49
CA VAL A 17 -14.66 -8.04 -9.18
C VAL A 17 -14.66 -9.17 -10.20
N GLU A 18 -15.81 -9.43 -10.87
CA GLU A 18 -15.96 -10.44 -11.92
C GLU A 18 -15.17 -10.08 -13.19
N ASP A 19 -14.89 -8.80 -13.41
CA ASP A 19 -14.06 -8.36 -14.54
C ASP A 19 -12.61 -8.89 -14.44
N SER A 20 -12.22 -9.47 -13.29
CA SER A 20 -10.94 -10.16 -13.12
C SER A 20 -10.91 -11.55 -13.77
N VAL A 21 -12.05 -12.19 -13.98
CA VAL A 21 -12.17 -13.59 -14.48
C VAL A 21 -11.51 -13.81 -15.85
N PRO A 22 -11.63 -12.91 -16.84
CA PRO A 22 -10.92 -13.05 -18.11
C PRO A 22 -9.40 -13.22 -18.00
N TYR A 23 -8.80 -12.69 -16.94
CA TYR A 23 -7.36 -12.81 -16.67
C TYR A 23 -6.98 -14.11 -15.95
N LEU A 24 -7.97 -14.86 -15.43
CA LEU A 24 -7.79 -16.11 -14.69
C LEU A 24 -8.06 -17.37 -15.54
N LYS A 25 -8.87 -17.26 -16.59
CA LYS A 25 -9.39 -18.40 -17.37
C LYS A 25 -8.31 -19.27 -18.02
N ASP A 26 -7.16 -18.68 -18.35
CA ASP A 26 -6.09 -19.38 -19.08
C ASP A 26 -5.11 -20.11 -18.13
N TYR A 27 -5.26 -19.96 -16.82
CA TYR A 27 -4.45 -20.70 -15.85
C TYR A 27 -5.05 -22.11 -15.64
N PRO A 28 -4.22 -23.17 -15.61
CA PRO A 28 -4.72 -24.56 -15.49
C PRO A 28 -5.33 -24.87 -14.13
N ALA A 29 -4.95 -24.14 -13.09
CA ALA A 29 -5.44 -24.30 -11.73
C ALA A 29 -5.37 -22.99 -10.97
N VAL A 30 -6.50 -22.48 -10.52
CA VAL A 30 -6.65 -21.26 -9.72
C VAL A 30 -7.06 -21.64 -8.30
N TYR A 31 -6.40 -21.06 -7.33
CA TYR A 31 -6.66 -21.18 -5.90
C TYR A 31 -6.96 -19.81 -5.34
N ILE A 32 -8.17 -19.58 -4.83
CA ILE A 32 -8.56 -18.29 -4.24
C ILE A 32 -8.15 -18.29 -2.77
N LEU A 33 -7.33 -17.31 -2.39
CA LEU A 33 -7.01 -16.96 -1.01
C LEU A 33 -7.67 -15.63 -0.68
N SER A 34 -8.57 -15.62 0.31
CA SER A 34 -9.33 -14.40 0.65
C SER A 34 -9.16 -13.98 2.10
N ASP A 35 -9.31 -12.69 2.36
CA ASP A 35 -9.62 -12.19 3.69
C ASP A 35 -11.09 -12.49 4.00
N ARG A 36 -11.38 -13.00 5.19
CA ARG A 36 -12.74 -13.33 5.63
C ARG A 36 -13.68 -12.12 5.60
N ASN A 37 -13.17 -10.93 5.83
CA ASN A 37 -13.97 -9.70 5.80
C ASN A 37 -14.50 -9.35 4.39
N VAL A 38 -13.93 -9.92 3.35
CA VAL A 38 -14.32 -9.67 1.95
C VAL A 38 -14.73 -10.94 1.22
N GLU A 39 -15.15 -11.97 1.95
CA GLU A 39 -15.53 -13.27 1.40
C GLU A 39 -16.65 -13.18 0.35
N ALA A 40 -17.57 -12.23 0.50
CA ALA A 40 -18.62 -11.98 -0.49
C ALA A 40 -18.06 -11.63 -1.89
N TYR A 41 -16.94 -10.92 -1.98
CA TYR A 41 -16.27 -10.65 -3.25
C TYR A 41 -15.57 -11.91 -3.78
N ALA A 42 -14.97 -12.70 -2.89
CA ALA A 42 -14.37 -13.98 -3.27
C ALA A 42 -15.39 -14.99 -3.78
N ASP A 43 -16.61 -15.00 -3.21
CA ASP A 43 -17.74 -15.80 -3.68
C ASP A 43 -18.13 -15.41 -5.10
N ARG A 44 -18.33 -14.13 -5.37
CA ARG A 44 -18.69 -13.61 -6.69
C ARG A 44 -17.64 -13.97 -7.75
N VAL A 45 -16.36 -13.82 -7.44
CA VAL A 45 -15.26 -14.22 -8.34
C VAL A 45 -15.28 -15.73 -8.57
N ALA A 46 -15.48 -16.54 -7.52
CA ALA A 46 -15.52 -18.00 -7.62
C ALA A 46 -16.67 -18.47 -8.49
N GLU A 47 -17.88 -17.93 -8.29
CA GLU A 47 -19.07 -18.22 -9.09
C GLU A 47 -18.85 -17.86 -10.57
N ALA A 48 -18.30 -16.67 -10.85
CA ALA A 48 -17.99 -16.24 -12.20
C ALA A 48 -16.88 -17.06 -12.87
N LEU A 49 -16.00 -17.70 -12.08
CA LEU A 49 -14.91 -18.54 -12.57
C LEU A 49 -15.35 -20.01 -12.79
N GLU A 50 -16.47 -20.47 -12.18
CA GLU A 50 -16.96 -21.87 -12.32
C GLU A 50 -17.02 -22.35 -13.77
N PRO A 51 -17.57 -21.58 -14.75
CA PRO A 51 -17.66 -22.05 -16.14
C PRO A 51 -16.30 -22.33 -16.79
N CYS A 52 -15.21 -21.74 -16.26
CA CYS A 52 -13.85 -21.99 -16.76
C CYS A 52 -13.30 -23.36 -16.32
N GLY A 53 -13.88 -23.98 -15.27
CA GLY A 53 -13.52 -25.31 -14.80
C GLY A 53 -12.10 -25.43 -14.22
N ASN A 54 -11.46 -24.31 -13.88
CA ASN A 54 -10.07 -24.27 -13.39
C ASN A 54 -9.93 -23.84 -11.92
N LEU A 55 -11.01 -23.49 -11.22
CA LEU A 55 -11.01 -23.27 -9.78
C LEU A 55 -10.78 -24.61 -9.06
N ARG A 56 -9.76 -24.68 -8.19
CA ARG A 56 -9.34 -25.91 -7.48
C ARG A 56 -9.56 -25.84 -5.98
N GLY A 57 -9.68 -24.66 -5.41
CA GLY A 57 -9.94 -24.52 -3.99
C GLY A 57 -10.01 -23.06 -3.54
N ARG A 58 -10.55 -22.90 -2.33
CA ARG A 58 -10.69 -21.61 -1.65
C ARG A 58 -10.18 -21.73 -0.23
N PHE A 59 -9.55 -20.70 0.26
CA PHE A 59 -9.07 -20.61 1.64
C PHE A 59 -9.23 -19.18 2.14
N SER A 60 -9.85 -19.01 3.31
CA SER A 60 -10.07 -17.70 3.92
C SER A 60 -9.22 -17.58 5.18
N ILE A 61 -8.60 -16.43 5.34
CA ILE A 61 -7.80 -16.07 6.52
C ILE A 61 -8.43 -14.88 7.25
N ASP A 62 -8.20 -14.78 8.54
CA ASP A 62 -8.50 -13.57 9.32
C ASP A 62 -7.31 -12.59 9.16
N ALA A 63 -7.38 -11.72 8.15
CA ALA A 63 -6.27 -10.84 7.79
C ALA A 63 -6.15 -9.67 8.77
N ASN A 64 -5.43 -9.89 9.84
CA ASN A 64 -5.05 -8.87 10.83
C ASN A 64 -3.54 -8.91 11.09
N GLU A 65 -3.02 -7.88 11.77
CA GLU A 65 -1.58 -7.74 11.98
C GLU A 65 -0.96 -8.89 12.80
N ASN A 66 -1.72 -9.51 13.71
CA ASN A 66 -1.26 -10.67 14.48
C ASN A 66 -1.17 -11.94 13.63
N ALA A 67 -2.06 -12.09 12.64
CA ALA A 67 -2.06 -13.20 11.69
C ALA A 67 -1.01 -13.03 10.59
N LYS A 68 -0.41 -11.84 10.43
CA LYS A 68 0.66 -11.58 9.45
C LYS A 68 2.00 -12.18 9.91
N ASN A 69 2.08 -13.51 9.99
CA ASN A 69 3.23 -14.24 10.53
C ASN A 69 3.53 -15.49 9.69
N ILE A 70 4.65 -16.15 10.01
CA ILE A 70 5.12 -17.32 9.26
C ILE A 70 4.19 -18.54 9.43
N ASP A 71 3.51 -18.69 10.55
CA ASP A 71 2.64 -19.83 10.82
C ASP A 71 1.43 -19.81 9.89
N THR A 72 0.80 -18.65 9.67
CA THR A 72 -0.28 -18.47 8.68
C THR A 72 0.21 -18.77 7.26
N VAL A 73 1.42 -18.36 6.90
CA VAL A 73 2.02 -18.71 5.59
C VAL A 73 2.20 -20.22 5.45
N LEU A 74 2.62 -20.91 6.50
CA LEU A 74 2.73 -22.38 6.50
C LEU A 74 1.35 -23.05 6.41
N GLU A 75 0.31 -22.49 6.98
CA GLU A 75 -1.08 -22.97 6.80
C GLU A 75 -1.54 -22.86 5.35
N ILE A 76 -1.27 -21.73 4.69
CA ILE A 76 -1.53 -21.57 3.25
C ILE A 76 -0.77 -22.62 2.44
N CYS A 77 0.50 -22.86 2.77
CA CYS A 77 1.29 -23.91 2.10
C CYS A 77 0.74 -25.32 2.34
N ARG A 78 0.27 -25.65 3.55
CA ARG A 78 -0.37 -26.94 3.86
C ARG A 78 -1.67 -27.12 3.08
N TRP A 79 -2.50 -26.06 3.01
CA TRP A 79 -3.72 -26.07 2.21
C TRP A 79 -3.44 -26.40 0.73
N LEU A 80 -2.48 -25.72 0.11
CA LEU A 80 -2.06 -25.99 -1.26
C LEU A 80 -1.53 -27.43 -1.45
N LEU A 81 -0.78 -27.93 -0.47
CA LEU A 81 -0.23 -29.28 -0.50
C LEU A 81 -1.33 -30.34 -0.43
N ASN A 82 -2.33 -30.15 0.44
CA ASN A 82 -3.47 -31.06 0.60
C ASN A 82 -4.34 -31.12 -0.66
N LEU A 83 -4.37 -30.05 -1.46
CA LEU A 83 -5.05 -29.98 -2.75
C LEU A 83 -4.14 -30.37 -3.93
N GLU A 84 -2.94 -30.90 -3.64
CA GLU A 84 -1.96 -31.34 -4.65
C GLU A 84 -1.58 -30.25 -5.67
N ALA A 85 -1.65 -28.96 -5.27
CA ALA A 85 -1.31 -27.85 -6.14
C ALA A 85 0.08 -28.02 -6.76
N ASP A 86 0.17 -27.97 -8.07
CA ASP A 86 1.42 -28.13 -8.82
C ASP A 86 2.13 -26.79 -9.07
N ARG A 87 3.25 -26.82 -9.81
CA ARG A 87 4.01 -25.58 -10.14
C ARG A 87 3.32 -24.67 -11.15
N LYS A 88 2.26 -25.13 -11.79
CA LYS A 88 1.46 -24.33 -12.75
C LYS A 88 0.28 -23.63 -12.07
N ALA A 89 0.06 -23.91 -10.78
CA ALA A 89 -0.97 -23.29 -9.97
C ALA A 89 -0.79 -21.77 -9.91
N LEU A 90 -1.93 -21.06 -9.82
CA LEU A 90 -2.00 -19.65 -9.51
C LEU A 90 -2.73 -19.46 -8.18
N ILE A 91 -2.15 -18.73 -7.23
CA ILE A 91 -2.89 -18.16 -6.11
C ILE A 91 -3.47 -16.83 -6.56
N PHE A 92 -4.80 -16.67 -6.48
CA PHE A 92 -5.47 -15.39 -6.66
C PHE A 92 -5.88 -14.86 -5.29
N ALA A 93 -5.18 -13.84 -4.82
CA ALA A 93 -5.40 -13.28 -3.49
C ALA A 93 -6.38 -12.11 -3.55
N ILE A 94 -7.46 -12.21 -2.77
CA ILE A 94 -8.53 -11.22 -2.65
C ILE A 94 -8.51 -10.68 -1.21
N GLY A 95 -8.06 -9.44 -1.03
CA GLY A 95 -7.92 -8.85 0.30
C GLY A 95 -7.04 -7.61 0.34
N GLY A 96 -6.82 -7.07 1.52
CA GLY A 96 -5.94 -5.93 1.76
C GLY A 96 -4.45 -6.28 1.68
N GLY A 97 -3.59 -5.33 2.04
CA GLY A 97 -2.13 -5.49 2.00
C GLY A 97 -1.61 -6.69 2.81
N ILE A 98 -2.22 -7.01 3.94
CA ILE A 98 -1.86 -8.19 4.76
C ILE A 98 -2.06 -9.48 3.96
N THR A 99 -3.22 -9.62 3.29
CA THR A 99 -3.54 -10.79 2.48
C THR A 99 -2.61 -10.91 1.29
N THR A 100 -2.38 -9.83 0.56
CA THR A 100 -1.50 -9.83 -0.63
C THR A 100 -0.05 -10.15 -0.25
N ASP A 101 0.46 -9.61 0.85
CA ASP A 101 1.80 -9.89 1.35
C ASP A 101 1.99 -11.36 1.71
N MET A 102 1.06 -11.95 2.48
CA MET A 102 1.12 -13.36 2.87
C MET A 102 0.94 -14.29 1.67
N ALA A 103 0.02 -13.97 0.75
CA ALA A 103 -0.22 -14.75 -0.47
C ALA A 103 1.02 -14.79 -1.37
N GLY A 104 1.62 -13.61 -1.63
CA GLY A 104 2.83 -13.49 -2.45
C GLY A 104 4.03 -14.19 -1.82
N PHE A 105 4.17 -14.13 -0.49
CA PHE A 105 5.24 -14.83 0.21
C PHE A 105 5.03 -16.34 0.20
N ALA A 106 3.82 -16.83 0.51
CA ALA A 106 3.47 -18.26 0.42
C ALA A 106 3.71 -18.80 -1.00
N ALA A 107 3.23 -18.09 -2.02
CA ALA A 107 3.46 -18.46 -3.42
C ALA A 107 4.95 -18.50 -3.79
N SER A 108 5.75 -17.64 -3.19
CA SER A 108 7.19 -17.54 -3.48
C SER A 108 7.99 -18.69 -2.91
N ILE A 109 7.57 -19.25 -1.76
CA ILE A 109 8.28 -20.36 -1.09
C ILE A 109 7.69 -21.74 -1.41
N TYR A 110 6.38 -21.84 -1.67
CA TYR A 110 5.74 -23.12 -1.99
C TYR A 110 6.31 -23.70 -3.29
N LYS A 111 6.78 -24.96 -3.24
CA LYS A 111 7.44 -25.67 -4.36
C LYS A 111 8.55 -24.88 -5.07
N ARG A 112 9.24 -23.96 -4.36
CA ARG A 112 10.25 -23.01 -4.87
C ARG A 112 9.69 -21.96 -5.81
N GLY A 113 8.39 -21.66 -5.70
CA GLY A 113 7.68 -20.63 -6.42
C GLY A 113 6.59 -21.15 -7.34
N ILE A 114 5.37 -20.70 -7.07
CA ILE A 114 4.19 -20.83 -7.95
C ILE A 114 3.73 -19.42 -8.34
N ARG A 115 2.80 -19.33 -9.29
CA ARG A 115 2.26 -18.03 -9.72
C ARG A 115 1.30 -17.47 -8.69
N PHE A 116 1.18 -16.14 -8.67
CA PHE A 116 0.19 -15.44 -7.87
C PHE A 116 -0.25 -14.15 -8.56
N ALA A 117 -1.46 -13.71 -8.26
CA ALA A 117 -2.04 -12.46 -8.72
C ALA A 117 -2.91 -11.87 -7.60
N TYR A 118 -3.21 -10.59 -7.67
CA TYR A 118 -3.90 -9.87 -6.63
C TYR A 118 -5.18 -9.19 -7.12
N LEU A 119 -6.22 -9.21 -6.27
CA LEU A 119 -7.34 -8.28 -6.27
C LEU A 119 -7.33 -7.57 -4.91
N PRO A 120 -6.64 -6.41 -4.82
CA PRO A 120 -6.55 -5.66 -3.58
C PRO A 120 -7.90 -5.02 -3.23
N THR A 121 -8.37 -5.24 -1.99
CA THR A 121 -9.70 -4.79 -1.56
C THR A 121 -9.68 -3.60 -0.60
N THR A 122 -8.50 -3.12 -0.22
CA THR A 122 -8.37 -1.86 0.52
C THR A 122 -7.81 -0.77 -0.38
N PHE A 123 -8.18 0.48 -0.12
CA PHE A 123 -7.67 1.62 -0.88
C PHE A 123 -6.14 1.68 -0.83
N LEU A 124 -5.57 1.51 0.37
CA LEU A 124 -4.12 1.44 0.58
C LEU A 124 -3.45 0.35 -0.28
N ALA A 125 -4.07 -0.81 -0.41
CA ALA A 125 -3.49 -1.88 -1.21
C ALA A 125 -3.58 -1.59 -2.72
N GLN A 126 -4.64 -0.94 -3.19
CA GLN A 126 -4.79 -0.56 -4.60
C GLN A 126 -3.75 0.50 -5.02
N VAL A 127 -3.48 1.50 -4.18
CA VAL A 127 -2.56 2.59 -4.53
C VAL A 127 -1.10 2.31 -4.15
N ASP A 128 -0.88 1.38 -3.22
CA ASP A 128 0.47 1.14 -2.67
C ASP A 128 0.80 -0.34 -2.45
N ALA A 129 0.25 -1.01 -1.44
CA ALA A 129 0.80 -2.25 -0.90
C ALA A 129 0.85 -3.42 -1.90
N ALA A 130 -0.13 -3.57 -2.82
CA ALA A 130 -0.17 -4.65 -3.81
C ALA A 130 0.73 -4.39 -5.03
N ILE A 131 1.47 -3.28 -5.09
CA ILE A 131 2.29 -2.87 -6.23
C ILE A 131 3.76 -2.87 -5.84
N GLY A 132 4.61 -3.44 -6.70
CA GLY A 132 6.07 -3.40 -6.52
C GLY A 132 6.67 -4.63 -5.90
N GLY A 133 5.88 -5.71 -5.70
CA GLY A 133 6.34 -7.06 -5.45
C GLY A 133 6.97 -7.32 -4.08
N LYS A 134 6.96 -6.37 -3.15
CA LYS A 134 7.34 -6.63 -1.76
C LYS A 134 6.27 -7.52 -1.14
N THR A 135 6.67 -8.69 -0.64
CA THR A 135 5.80 -9.64 0.05
C THR A 135 6.48 -10.12 1.32
N GLY A 136 5.72 -10.39 2.36
CA GLY A 136 6.35 -10.86 3.58
C GLY A 136 5.44 -10.83 4.79
N VAL A 137 6.04 -11.20 5.91
CA VAL A 137 5.37 -11.30 7.20
C VAL A 137 6.22 -10.74 8.32
N ASN A 138 5.56 -10.48 9.43
CA ASN A 138 6.20 -10.06 10.66
C ASN A 138 6.96 -11.23 11.29
N PHE A 139 8.04 -10.91 11.98
CA PHE A 139 8.79 -11.89 12.77
C PHE A 139 9.18 -11.29 14.11
N LEU A 140 8.77 -11.94 15.17
CA LEU A 140 8.84 -11.40 16.53
C LEU A 140 8.12 -10.04 16.59
N ASN A 141 8.80 -9.00 17.05
CA ASN A 141 8.25 -7.65 17.15
C ASN A 141 8.58 -6.75 15.94
N TYR A 142 9.16 -7.32 14.87
CA TYR A 142 9.57 -6.57 13.69
C TYR A 142 8.59 -6.78 12.53
N LYS A 143 8.07 -5.66 11.99
CA LYS A 143 7.19 -5.70 10.82
C LYS A 143 7.97 -6.08 9.55
N ASN A 144 7.36 -6.92 8.70
CA ASN A 144 7.83 -7.27 7.36
C ASN A 144 9.27 -7.80 7.30
N MET A 145 9.74 -8.48 8.36
CA MET A 145 11.12 -8.94 8.49
C MET A 145 11.44 -10.15 7.60
N LEU A 146 10.48 -11.02 7.39
CA LEU A 146 10.63 -12.19 6.53
C LEU A 146 9.86 -11.98 5.24
N GLY A 147 10.54 -11.97 4.10
CA GLY A 147 9.87 -11.73 2.83
C GLY A 147 10.80 -11.79 1.63
N VAL A 148 10.22 -11.57 0.48
CA VAL A 148 10.92 -11.52 -0.81
C VAL A 148 10.39 -10.36 -1.67
N ILE A 149 11.17 -9.99 -2.69
CA ILE A 149 10.69 -9.08 -3.74
C ILE A 149 10.41 -9.92 -4.97
N ARG A 150 9.11 -10.16 -5.25
CA ARG A 150 8.66 -10.91 -6.40
C ARG A 150 7.35 -10.33 -6.93
N GLN A 151 7.29 -10.06 -8.23
CA GLN A 151 6.11 -9.47 -8.84
C GLN A 151 4.99 -10.50 -9.01
N PRO A 152 3.72 -10.09 -8.80
CA PRO A 152 2.56 -10.88 -9.20
C PRO A 152 2.49 -11.01 -10.74
N GLU A 153 1.75 -12.00 -11.23
CA GLU A 153 1.42 -12.09 -12.65
C GLU A 153 0.65 -10.84 -13.10
N PHE A 154 -0.25 -10.36 -12.26
CA PHE A 154 -0.95 -9.07 -12.38
C PHE A 154 -1.55 -8.64 -11.03
N THR A 155 -1.84 -7.35 -10.91
CA THR A 155 -2.72 -6.77 -9.90
C THR A 155 -3.98 -6.27 -10.60
N PHE A 156 -5.16 -6.63 -10.09
CA PHE A 156 -6.45 -6.21 -10.64
C PHE A 156 -7.10 -5.18 -9.73
N GLU A 157 -7.13 -3.93 -10.16
CA GLU A 157 -7.75 -2.83 -9.43
C GLU A 157 -9.25 -2.78 -9.71
N CYS A 158 -10.04 -2.69 -8.65
CA CYS A 158 -11.49 -2.63 -8.70
C CYS A 158 -12.02 -1.68 -7.63
N PRO A 159 -12.37 -0.43 -7.95
CA PRO A 159 -12.85 0.55 -6.96
C PRO A 159 -14.18 0.17 -6.31
N GLU A 160 -14.98 -0.71 -6.90
CA GLU A 160 -16.22 -1.23 -6.30
C GLU A 160 -16.03 -1.64 -4.85
N VAL A 161 -14.89 -2.29 -4.55
CA VAL A 161 -14.60 -2.84 -3.21
C VAL A 161 -14.46 -1.75 -2.14
N LEU A 162 -14.20 -0.50 -2.54
CA LEU A 162 -14.11 0.63 -1.61
C LEU A 162 -15.46 0.99 -1.00
N SER A 163 -16.57 0.59 -1.64
CA SER A 163 -17.94 0.85 -1.15
C SER A 163 -18.25 0.14 0.17
N THR A 164 -17.52 -0.93 0.50
CA THR A 164 -17.69 -1.70 1.74
C THR A 164 -16.56 -1.47 2.74
N LEU A 165 -15.53 -0.71 2.33
CA LEU A 165 -14.38 -0.43 3.17
C LEU A 165 -14.79 0.50 4.34
N PRO A 166 -14.40 0.20 5.61
CA PRO A 166 -14.55 1.13 6.70
C PRO A 166 -13.92 2.48 6.38
N TYR A 167 -14.57 3.58 6.75
CA TYR A 167 -14.10 4.92 6.38
C TYR A 167 -12.69 5.23 6.91
N ARG A 168 -12.32 4.73 8.09
CA ARG A 168 -10.97 4.87 8.63
C ARG A 168 -9.90 4.20 7.74
N ASP A 169 -10.22 3.04 7.16
CA ASP A 169 -9.33 2.35 6.23
C ASP A 169 -9.29 3.06 4.86
N PHE A 170 -10.41 3.67 4.44
CA PHE A 170 -10.43 4.55 3.29
C PHE A 170 -9.50 5.74 3.48
N ILE A 171 -9.55 6.44 4.62
CA ILE A 171 -8.66 7.54 4.99
C ILE A 171 -7.18 7.09 5.00
N SER A 172 -6.90 5.87 5.49
CA SER A 172 -5.54 5.32 5.46
C SER A 172 -5.00 5.18 4.04
N GLY A 173 -5.82 4.71 3.09
CA GLY A 173 -5.44 4.65 1.67
C GLY A 173 -5.35 6.02 1.01
N ALA A 174 -6.21 6.97 1.40
CA ALA A 174 -6.18 8.34 0.90
C ALA A 174 -4.86 9.05 1.22
N ALA A 175 -4.27 8.80 2.40
CA ALA A 175 -2.97 9.34 2.76
C ALA A 175 -1.86 8.86 1.79
N GLU A 176 -1.86 7.58 1.41
CA GLU A 176 -0.91 7.01 0.46
C GLU A 176 -1.14 7.50 -0.98
N LEU A 177 -2.40 7.69 -1.38
CA LEU A 177 -2.73 8.31 -2.65
C LEU A 177 -2.14 9.72 -2.76
N VAL A 178 -2.39 10.56 -1.75
CA VAL A 178 -1.88 11.93 -1.70
C VAL A 178 -0.35 11.94 -1.63
N LYS A 179 0.27 11.06 -0.85
CA LYS A 179 1.73 10.86 -0.83
C LYS A 179 2.28 10.64 -2.23
N THR A 180 1.68 9.74 -2.99
CA THR A 180 2.12 9.41 -4.35
C THR A 180 2.09 10.65 -5.24
N PHE A 181 1.07 11.50 -5.14
CA PHE A 181 0.97 12.71 -5.94
C PHE A 181 1.80 13.90 -5.41
N ILE A 182 2.26 13.86 -4.17
CA ILE A 182 3.30 14.78 -3.70
C ILE A 182 4.66 14.38 -4.29
N ILE A 183 4.89 13.08 -4.52
CA ILE A 183 6.13 12.58 -5.13
C ILE A 183 6.16 12.87 -6.64
N ASP A 184 5.03 12.67 -7.32
CA ASP A 184 4.86 12.89 -8.75
C ASP A 184 3.47 13.50 -9.03
N ASN A 185 3.42 14.74 -9.48
CA ASN A 185 2.18 15.49 -9.74
C ASN A 185 1.87 15.61 -11.23
N GLU A 186 2.24 14.63 -12.05
CA GLU A 186 1.86 14.62 -13.45
C GLU A 186 0.33 14.72 -13.61
N GLY A 187 -0.12 15.51 -14.58
CA GLY A 187 -1.55 15.73 -14.82
C GLY A 187 -2.29 16.48 -13.70
N ASN A 188 -1.58 17.13 -12.78
CA ASN A 188 -2.15 17.84 -11.63
C ASN A 188 -3.00 16.95 -10.71
N ASN A 189 -2.57 15.69 -10.54
CA ASN A 189 -3.33 14.67 -9.81
C ASN A 189 -3.42 14.97 -8.31
N TYR A 190 -2.47 15.72 -7.73
CA TYR A 190 -2.58 16.18 -6.34
C TYR A 190 -3.85 17.01 -6.10
N SER A 191 -4.08 18.06 -6.91
CA SER A 191 -5.25 18.94 -6.75
C SER A 191 -6.57 18.17 -7.03
N LYS A 192 -6.56 17.25 -8.00
CA LYS A 192 -7.72 16.39 -8.28
C LYS A 192 -8.03 15.49 -7.08
N ALA A 193 -7.01 14.85 -6.51
CA ALA A 193 -7.17 13.99 -5.33
C ALA A 193 -7.72 14.77 -4.14
N ILE A 194 -7.16 15.94 -3.83
CA ILE A 194 -7.67 16.81 -2.74
C ILE A 194 -9.12 17.19 -3.00
N SER A 195 -9.51 17.55 -4.22
CA SER A 195 -10.89 17.89 -4.58
C SER A 195 -11.87 16.73 -4.32
N VAL A 196 -11.56 15.53 -4.83
CA VAL A 196 -12.41 14.34 -4.66
C VAL A 196 -12.47 13.90 -3.19
N LEU A 197 -11.32 13.81 -2.54
CA LEU A 197 -11.25 13.37 -1.15
C LEU A 197 -11.95 14.34 -0.20
N SER A 198 -11.84 15.66 -0.42
CA SER A 198 -12.53 16.67 0.40
C SER A 198 -14.06 16.66 0.18
N ALA A 199 -14.52 16.38 -1.05
CA ALA A 199 -15.94 16.19 -1.33
C ALA A 199 -16.52 14.98 -0.56
N ILE A 200 -15.81 13.83 -0.61
CA ILE A 200 -16.18 12.63 0.15
C ILE A 200 -16.15 12.91 1.66
N ALA A 201 -15.11 13.58 2.15
CA ALA A 201 -14.94 13.91 3.58
C ALA A 201 -16.01 14.85 4.10
N GLY A 202 -16.53 15.76 3.26
CA GLY A 202 -17.59 16.72 3.59
C GLY A 202 -19.00 16.12 3.62
N ALA A 203 -19.18 14.91 3.06
CA ALA A 203 -20.48 14.27 2.98
C ALA A 203 -20.98 13.74 4.34
N ASN A 204 -22.29 13.72 4.55
CA ASN A 204 -22.91 13.10 5.72
C ASN A 204 -22.89 11.56 5.64
N ASP A 205 -22.97 11.01 4.44
CA ASP A 205 -22.88 9.58 4.15
C ASP A 205 -21.65 9.34 3.26
N HIS A 206 -20.54 8.96 3.90
CA HIS A 206 -19.29 8.72 3.21
C HIS A 206 -19.37 7.55 2.22
N LYS A 207 -20.19 6.52 2.53
CA LYS A 207 -20.37 5.38 1.63
C LYS A 207 -21.07 5.81 0.34
N ALA A 208 -22.14 6.58 0.44
CA ALA A 208 -22.82 7.13 -0.72
C ALA A 208 -21.90 8.04 -1.54
N ALA A 209 -21.12 8.89 -0.88
CA ALA A 209 -20.16 9.77 -1.53
C ALA A 209 -19.04 8.99 -2.25
N ILE A 210 -18.50 7.91 -1.64
CA ILE A 210 -17.53 7.04 -2.30
C ILE A 210 -18.14 6.42 -3.56
N LEU A 211 -19.38 5.92 -3.48
CA LEU A 211 -20.08 5.35 -4.64
C LEU A 211 -20.30 6.37 -5.77
N GLU A 212 -20.63 7.61 -5.43
CA GLU A 212 -20.80 8.71 -6.38
C GLU A 212 -19.49 9.05 -7.10
N HIS A 213 -18.36 8.98 -6.39
CA HIS A 213 -17.04 9.34 -6.91
C HIS A 213 -16.21 8.13 -7.40
N LEU A 214 -16.81 6.94 -7.58
CA LEU A 214 -16.05 5.76 -8.06
C LEU A 214 -15.32 5.99 -9.38
N PRO A 215 -15.87 6.69 -10.39
CA PRO A 215 -15.13 6.94 -11.63
C PRO A 215 -13.86 7.76 -11.41
N GLU A 216 -13.94 8.84 -10.65
CA GLU A 216 -12.79 9.70 -10.33
C GLU A 216 -11.77 8.97 -9.45
N LEU A 217 -12.23 8.17 -8.49
CA LEU A 217 -11.37 7.32 -7.68
C LEU A 217 -10.63 6.29 -8.53
N GLN A 218 -11.31 5.67 -9.53
CA GLN A 218 -10.66 4.75 -10.47
C GLN A 218 -9.52 5.44 -11.23
N GLU A 219 -9.74 6.64 -11.75
CA GLU A 219 -8.71 7.40 -12.47
C GLU A 219 -7.52 7.72 -11.55
N LEU A 220 -7.79 8.15 -10.32
CA LEU A 220 -6.75 8.48 -9.34
C LEU A 220 -5.97 7.24 -8.88
N ILE A 221 -6.65 6.11 -8.63
CA ILE A 221 -6.01 4.83 -8.30
C ILE A 221 -5.07 4.41 -9.42
N SER A 222 -5.57 4.37 -10.65
CA SER A 222 -4.77 3.95 -11.81
C SER A 222 -3.58 4.90 -12.07
N ALA A 223 -3.76 6.20 -11.84
CA ALA A 223 -2.66 7.16 -11.93
C ALA A 223 -1.60 6.91 -10.85
N ALA A 224 -2.00 6.71 -9.58
CA ALA A 224 -1.07 6.45 -8.49
C ALA A 224 -0.34 5.12 -8.69
N ALA A 225 -1.06 4.08 -9.11
CA ALA A 225 -0.49 2.78 -9.44
C ALA A 225 0.56 2.87 -10.56
N SER A 226 0.28 3.68 -11.59
CA SER A 226 1.21 3.93 -12.71
C SER A 226 2.47 4.65 -12.25
N VAL A 227 2.36 5.67 -11.40
CA VAL A 227 3.51 6.36 -10.79
C VAL A 227 4.36 5.36 -10.01
N LYS A 228 3.74 4.57 -9.14
CA LYS A 228 4.46 3.59 -8.32
C LYS A 228 5.11 2.51 -9.19
N ALA A 229 4.40 1.96 -10.16
CA ALA A 229 4.94 0.97 -11.10
C ALA A 229 6.16 1.51 -11.84
N GLY A 230 6.10 2.74 -12.35
CA GLY A 230 7.22 3.39 -13.02
C GLY A 230 8.46 3.56 -12.13
N VAL A 231 8.26 3.95 -10.87
CA VAL A 231 9.36 4.03 -9.88
C VAL A 231 9.96 2.64 -9.61
N VAL A 232 9.11 1.59 -9.46
CA VAL A 232 9.56 0.21 -9.25
C VAL A 232 10.31 -0.33 -10.45
N GLU A 233 9.89 -0.02 -11.68
CA GLU A 233 10.60 -0.43 -12.90
C GLU A 233 12.01 0.14 -12.98
N ARG A 234 12.20 1.38 -12.52
CA ARG A 234 13.52 2.03 -12.49
C ARG A 234 14.38 1.60 -11.29
N ASP A 235 13.77 1.17 -10.19
CA ASP A 235 14.49 0.75 -8.97
C ASP A 235 13.73 -0.34 -8.20
N GLN A 236 13.76 -1.56 -8.73
CA GLN A 236 13.03 -2.70 -8.13
C GLN A 236 13.42 -2.99 -6.67
N PHE A 237 14.72 -2.85 -6.34
CA PHE A 237 15.28 -3.26 -5.06
C PHE A 237 15.45 -2.13 -4.03
N GLU A 238 14.90 -0.92 -4.34
CA GLU A 238 14.94 0.23 -3.42
C GLU A 238 16.36 0.68 -3.03
N SER A 239 17.27 0.64 -4.00
CA SER A 239 18.63 1.10 -3.82
C SER A 239 18.80 2.61 -4.01
N GLY A 240 17.86 3.27 -4.68
CA GLY A 240 17.92 4.69 -5.07
C GLY A 240 16.56 5.37 -5.10
N GLU A 241 15.99 5.58 -6.30
CA GLU A 241 14.78 6.38 -6.54
C GLU A 241 13.55 5.88 -5.76
N ARG A 242 13.39 4.57 -5.64
CA ARG A 242 12.25 3.97 -4.93
C ARG A 242 12.17 4.39 -3.46
N ARG A 243 13.28 4.83 -2.85
CA ARG A 243 13.29 5.40 -1.50
C ARG A 243 12.44 6.66 -1.37
N LYS A 244 12.14 7.37 -2.46
CA LYS A 244 11.22 8.50 -2.48
C LYS A 244 9.81 8.12 -2.03
N LEU A 245 9.39 6.86 -2.26
CA LEU A 245 8.10 6.33 -1.80
C LEU A 245 7.97 6.31 -0.27
N ASN A 246 9.09 6.46 0.46
CA ASN A 246 9.12 6.60 1.91
C ASN A 246 8.91 8.06 2.39
N LEU A 247 8.33 8.93 1.55
CA LEU A 247 7.94 10.28 1.99
C LEU A 247 7.05 10.21 3.23
N GLY A 248 7.40 10.93 4.28
CA GLY A 248 6.71 10.92 5.57
C GLY A 248 7.01 9.70 6.46
N HIS A 249 7.51 8.59 5.91
CA HIS A 249 7.63 7.31 6.62
C HIS A 249 8.65 7.32 7.75
N THR A 250 9.70 8.13 7.69
CA THR A 250 10.66 8.26 8.81
C THR A 250 9.97 8.74 10.08
N PHE A 251 9.03 9.69 9.96
CA PHE A 251 8.20 10.14 11.06
C PHE A 251 7.08 9.17 11.36
N ALA A 252 6.41 8.63 10.33
CA ALA A 252 5.30 7.70 10.49
C ALA A 252 5.69 6.44 11.28
N HIS A 253 6.81 5.80 10.97
CA HIS A 253 7.31 4.65 11.73
C HIS A 253 7.60 4.98 13.19
N ALA A 254 8.13 6.19 13.46
CA ALA A 254 8.35 6.63 14.84
C ALA A 254 7.00 6.88 15.56
N ILE A 255 5.99 7.43 14.88
CA ILE A 255 4.63 7.61 15.41
C ILE A 255 3.99 6.25 15.68
N GLU A 256 4.03 5.30 14.76
CA GLU A 256 3.52 3.94 14.94
C GLU A 256 4.20 3.22 16.11
N TRP A 257 5.51 3.40 16.25
CA TRP A 257 6.26 2.82 17.36
C TRP A 257 5.80 3.40 18.71
N MET A 258 5.70 4.73 18.81
CA MET A 258 5.21 5.41 20.02
C MET A 258 3.77 5.06 20.34
N ALA A 259 2.89 4.99 19.33
CA ALA A 259 1.50 4.58 19.50
C ALA A 259 1.40 3.19 20.13
N ARG A 260 2.19 2.24 19.64
CA ARG A 260 2.25 0.88 20.20
C ARG A 260 2.73 0.87 21.66
N GLU A 261 3.80 1.64 21.97
CA GLU A 261 4.33 1.74 23.33
C GLU A 261 3.32 2.35 24.33
N LYS A 262 2.51 3.31 23.85
CA LYS A 262 1.50 3.98 24.68
C LYS A 262 0.12 3.30 24.66
N GLY A 263 -0.10 2.33 23.76
CA GLY A 263 -1.40 1.68 23.56
C GLY A 263 -2.41 2.55 22.81
N ASP A 264 -1.93 3.53 22.04
CA ASP A 264 -2.75 4.38 21.18
C ASP A 264 -3.07 3.67 19.87
N ASP A 265 -4.28 3.88 19.34
CA ASP A 265 -4.75 3.30 18.08
C ASP A 265 -4.56 4.29 16.93
N ILE A 266 -3.36 4.30 16.35
CA ILE A 266 -3.01 5.11 15.16
C ILE A 266 -2.75 4.15 14.00
N SER A 267 -3.52 4.28 12.92
CA SER A 267 -3.33 3.49 11.71
C SER A 267 -2.11 3.97 10.90
N HIS A 268 -1.62 3.11 9.99
CA HIS A 268 -0.48 3.44 9.12
C HIS A 268 -0.70 4.74 8.33
N GLY A 269 -1.84 4.87 7.64
CA GLY A 269 -2.09 6.08 6.85
C GLY A 269 -2.29 7.34 7.69
N GLU A 270 -2.83 7.21 8.92
CA GLU A 270 -2.88 8.32 9.86
C GLU A 270 -1.47 8.78 10.24
N ALA A 271 -0.57 7.85 10.53
CA ALA A 271 0.83 8.14 10.82
C ALA A 271 1.56 8.76 9.61
N VAL A 272 1.30 8.25 8.40
CA VAL A 272 1.89 8.78 7.15
C VAL A 272 1.41 10.19 6.87
N SER A 273 0.13 10.49 7.08
CA SER A 273 -0.42 11.85 6.93
C SER A 273 0.31 12.84 7.84
N MET A 274 0.38 12.54 9.14
CA MET A 274 1.13 13.36 10.10
C MET A 274 2.61 13.46 9.74
N GLY A 275 3.20 12.35 9.31
CA GLY A 275 4.61 12.29 8.91
C GLY A 275 4.94 13.14 7.68
N MET A 276 4.02 13.27 6.72
CA MET A 276 4.20 14.16 5.56
C MET A 276 4.17 15.64 5.97
N ILE A 277 3.30 16.03 6.90
CA ILE A 277 3.27 17.40 7.43
C ILE A 277 4.59 17.71 8.15
N MET A 278 5.11 16.78 8.95
CA MET A 278 6.39 16.94 9.63
C MET A 278 7.56 17.00 8.63
N ALA A 279 7.54 16.18 7.57
CA ALA A 279 8.52 16.24 6.50
C ALA A 279 8.47 17.57 5.75
N ALA A 280 7.29 18.15 5.53
CA ALA A 280 7.15 19.48 4.93
C ALA A 280 7.75 20.57 5.81
N GLY A 281 7.47 20.58 7.12
CA GLY A 281 8.09 21.52 8.05
C GLY A 281 9.61 21.39 8.12
N LEU A 282 10.13 20.16 8.09
CA LEU A 282 11.57 19.89 8.01
C LEU A 282 12.17 20.42 6.70
N SER A 283 11.43 20.28 5.58
CA SER A 283 11.85 20.75 4.26
C SER A 283 11.96 22.29 4.21
N GLU A 284 10.97 23.00 4.74
CA GLU A 284 11.00 24.48 4.85
C GLU A 284 12.25 24.94 5.61
N LYS A 285 12.56 24.27 6.69
CA LYS A 285 13.72 24.56 7.52
C LYS A 285 15.04 24.26 6.79
N PHE A 286 15.13 23.12 6.11
CA PHE A 286 16.34 22.66 5.42
C PHE A 286 16.67 23.54 4.20
N TYR A 287 15.67 23.83 3.36
CA TYR A 287 15.86 24.60 2.13
C TYR A 287 15.87 26.12 2.36
N GLY A 288 15.52 26.57 3.55
CA GLY A 288 15.68 27.94 3.99
C GLY A 288 14.72 28.98 3.39
N ASN A 289 13.88 28.61 2.43
CA ASN A 289 12.83 29.44 1.79
C ASN A 289 12.09 28.69 0.69
N ALA A 290 12.31 27.41 0.57
CA ALA A 290 11.58 26.60 -0.40
C ALA A 290 10.10 26.62 0.02
N ASP A 291 9.31 27.45 -0.67
CA ASP A 291 7.88 27.57 -0.49
C ASP A 291 7.46 27.70 0.99
N ALA A 292 7.71 28.87 1.60
CA ALA A 292 7.51 29.20 3.04
C ALA A 292 6.08 28.88 3.59
N HIS A 293 5.21 28.26 2.80
CA HIS A 293 3.86 27.89 3.16
C HIS A 293 3.51 26.45 2.84
N LEU A 294 4.48 25.60 2.49
CA LEU A 294 4.23 24.22 2.06
C LEU A 294 3.55 23.41 3.18
N ALA A 295 4.13 23.42 4.38
CA ALA A 295 3.56 22.71 5.52
C ALA A 295 2.15 23.22 5.87
N ALA A 296 1.93 24.55 5.82
CA ALA A 296 0.62 25.15 6.04
C ALA A 296 -0.39 24.77 4.94
N THR A 297 0.05 24.72 3.68
CA THR A 297 -0.76 24.29 2.54
C THR A 297 -1.18 22.83 2.67
N LEU A 298 -0.22 21.92 2.91
CA LEU A 298 -0.51 20.51 3.10
C LEU A 298 -1.43 20.29 4.31
N ARG A 299 -1.20 20.99 5.42
CA ARG A 299 -2.05 20.92 6.62
C ARG A 299 -3.50 21.30 6.31
N ARG A 300 -3.72 22.40 5.58
CA ARG A 300 -5.05 22.83 5.15
C ARG A 300 -5.72 21.80 4.25
N ASP A 301 -5.02 21.31 3.24
CA ASP A 301 -5.54 20.36 2.26
C ASP A 301 -5.85 19.02 2.89
N PHE A 302 -4.98 18.53 3.76
CA PHE A 302 -5.18 17.27 4.49
C PHE A 302 -6.35 17.37 5.48
N ALA A 303 -6.47 18.49 6.20
CA ALA A 303 -7.59 18.73 7.09
C ALA A 303 -8.93 18.76 6.34
N ALA A 304 -8.97 19.34 5.13
CA ALA A 304 -10.16 19.31 4.27
C ALA A 304 -10.57 17.86 3.87
N CYS A 305 -9.59 16.95 3.73
CA CYS A 305 -9.81 15.53 3.46
C CYS A 305 -10.04 14.70 4.73
N ARG A 306 -10.12 15.29 5.91
CA ARG A 306 -10.15 14.62 7.23
C ARG A 306 -8.95 13.68 7.48
N LEU A 307 -7.84 13.94 6.81
CA LEU A 307 -6.56 13.30 7.13
C LEU A 307 -6.00 13.95 8.42
N PRO A 308 -5.45 13.17 9.37
CA PRO A 308 -4.82 13.70 10.57
C PRO A 308 -3.64 14.61 10.24
N VAL A 309 -3.61 15.77 10.88
CA VAL A 309 -2.58 16.80 10.65
C VAL A 309 -1.74 17.14 11.88
N GLU A 310 -2.14 16.66 13.06
CA GLU A 310 -1.47 16.91 14.33
C GLU A 310 -0.90 15.62 14.89
N CYS A 311 0.40 15.56 15.13
CA CYS A 311 1.04 14.44 15.81
C CYS A 311 0.81 14.58 17.33
N PRO A 312 0.31 13.55 18.03
CA PRO A 312 0.10 13.61 19.49
C PRO A 312 1.40 13.51 20.29
N TYR A 313 2.53 13.24 19.63
CA TYR A 313 3.84 13.05 20.27
C TYR A 313 4.78 14.21 19.94
N SER A 314 5.55 14.63 20.93
CA SER A 314 6.60 15.62 20.74
C SER A 314 7.77 15.04 19.92
N ILE A 315 8.52 15.91 19.26
CA ILE A 315 9.74 15.50 18.53
C ILE A 315 10.73 14.78 19.45
N SER A 316 10.86 15.22 20.71
CA SER A 316 11.75 14.58 21.69
C SER A 316 11.37 13.12 22.01
N GLU A 317 10.08 12.77 21.92
CA GLU A 317 9.61 11.40 22.07
C GLU A 317 9.87 10.55 20.81
N LEU A 318 9.77 11.14 19.62
CA LEU A 318 9.94 10.45 18.35
C LEU A 318 11.41 10.16 17.98
N VAL A 319 12.34 11.04 18.36
CA VAL A 319 13.77 10.94 18.02
C VAL A 319 14.41 9.61 18.42
N PRO A 320 14.16 9.02 19.61
CA PRO A 320 14.68 7.70 19.96
C PRO A 320 14.23 6.61 19.01
N ALA A 321 12.96 6.59 18.60
CA ALA A 321 12.40 5.62 17.68
C ALA A 321 13.03 5.73 16.28
N MET A 322 13.24 6.96 15.78
CA MET A 322 13.91 7.20 14.49
C MET A 322 15.35 6.67 14.48
N LYS A 323 16.07 6.72 15.61
CA LYS A 323 17.42 6.19 15.72
C LYS A 323 17.44 4.65 15.71
N TYR A 324 16.39 4.03 16.26
CA TYR A 324 16.33 2.57 16.36
C TYR A 324 16.12 1.91 15.01
N ASP A 325 15.28 2.50 14.16
CA ASP A 325 14.97 2.00 12.81
C ASP A 325 16.19 1.98 11.87
N LYS A 326 17.26 2.74 12.17
CA LYS A 326 18.36 3.03 11.22
C LYS A 326 19.78 2.76 11.74
N LYS A 327 19.96 1.91 12.75
CA LYS A 327 21.29 1.52 13.26
C LYS A 327 22.23 0.88 12.21
N ALA A 328 21.73 0.57 11.02
CA ALA A 328 22.48 -0.12 9.96
C ALA A 328 23.17 0.81 8.93
N GLU A 329 22.90 2.13 8.88
CA GLU A 329 23.38 2.99 7.79
C GLU A 329 24.39 4.10 8.18
N GLY A 330 24.97 4.06 9.39
CA GLY A 330 26.01 5.03 9.82
C GLY A 330 25.46 6.35 10.38
N GLU A 331 26.32 7.41 10.44
CA GLU A 331 25.97 8.72 11.04
C GLU A 331 24.98 9.53 10.19
N GLY A 332 23.68 9.24 10.26
CA GLY A 332 22.63 10.05 9.64
C GLY A 332 21.43 9.22 9.19
N VAL A 333 20.31 9.91 8.99
CA VAL A 333 19.03 9.34 8.57
C VAL A 333 18.67 9.89 7.19
N ASN A 334 18.25 9.01 6.28
CA ASN A 334 17.73 9.45 5.00
C ASN A 334 16.29 9.95 5.18
N PHE A 335 16.08 11.25 4.96
CA PHE A 335 14.76 11.86 4.90
C PHE A 335 14.37 12.06 3.45
N VAL A 336 13.10 11.84 3.14
CA VAL A 336 12.52 12.32 1.90
C VAL A 336 11.92 13.68 2.19
N LEU A 337 12.52 14.73 1.62
CA LEU A 337 12.10 16.11 1.78
C LEU A 337 11.31 16.58 0.57
N ILE A 338 10.35 17.47 0.81
CA ILE A 338 9.47 18.02 -0.24
C ILE A 338 10.04 19.37 -0.66
N HIS A 339 10.53 19.47 -1.88
CA HIS A 339 10.94 20.74 -2.47
C HIS A 339 9.73 21.50 -3.02
N ALA A 340 8.84 20.80 -3.69
CA ALA A 340 7.52 21.23 -4.14
C ALA A 340 6.63 20.01 -4.35
N VAL A 341 5.32 20.19 -4.49
CA VAL A 341 4.42 19.09 -4.92
C VAL A 341 4.84 18.64 -6.32
N GLY A 342 5.25 17.38 -6.45
CA GLY A 342 5.83 16.78 -7.65
C GLY A 342 7.38 16.78 -7.67
N ASP A 343 8.03 17.37 -6.69
CA ASP A 343 9.50 17.34 -6.56
C ASP A 343 9.91 17.01 -5.11
N VAL A 344 10.31 15.77 -4.89
CA VAL A 344 10.83 15.29 -3.61
C VAL A 344 12.28 14.82 -3.76
N ARG A 345 13.09 15.03 -2.72
CA ARG A 345 14.51 14.70 -2.72
C ARG A 345 14.88 13.89 -1.48
N ILE A 346 15.85 13.00 -1.64
CA ILE A 346 16.38 12.19 -0.54
C ILE A 346 17.60 12.93 0.02
N GLU A 347 17.52 13.32 1.29
CA GLU A 347 18.58 14.05 1.97
C GLU A 347 19.04 13.27 3.21
N LYS A 348 20.35 13.10 3.36
CA LYS A 348 20.93 12.45 4.53
C LYS A 348 21.21 13.50 5.61
N LEU A 349 20.42 13.49 6.67
CA LEU A 349 20.50 14.46 7.75
C LEU A 349 20.83 13.80 9.09
N PRO A 350 21.61 14.48 9.98
CA PRO A 350 21.73 14.05 11.34
C PRO A 350 20.38 14.13 12.06
N VAL A 351 20.07 13.17 12.92
CA VAL A 351 18.77 13.13 13.62
C VAL A 351 18.54 14.37 14.48
N PHE A 352 19.59 14.99 15.02
CA PHE A 352 19.45 16.22 15.80
C PHE A 352 18.90 17.39 14.98
N PHE A 353 19.04 17.37 13.64
CA PHE A 353 18.47 18.43 12.78
C PHE A 353 16.94 18.51 12.86
N VAL A 354 16.29 17.39 13.21
CA VAL A 354 14.83 17.34 13.43
C VAL A 354 14.44 18.06 14.72
N SER A 355 15.36 18.13 15.70
CA SER A 355 15.11 18.72 17.02
C SER A 355 15.35 20.25 17.06
N LEU A 356 16.00 20.79 16.04
CA LEU A 356 16.20 22.24 15.88
C LEU A 356 14.95 22.92 15.33
#